data_5651ae7c514ab9e469552e774d5e4401
#
_entry.id   5651ae7c514ab9e469552e774d5e4401
#
_cell.length_a   1.000
_cell.length_b   1.000
_cell.length_c   1.000
_cell.angle_alpha   90.00
_cell.angle_beta   90.00
_cell.angle_gamma   90.00
#
_symmetry.space_group_name_H-M   'P 1'
#
loop_
_entity.id
_entity.type
_entity.pdbx_description
1 polymer ?
#
loop_
_entity_poly.entity_id
_entity_poly.type
_entity_poly.pdbx_seq_one_letter_code
_entity_poly.pdbx_strand_id
1 'polypeptide(L)'
;MRNPPALKAIIAVDATDDLYQDDVHFMDGVLHVDSWEMSQDLDNARPGAPDYRIDEANFRDRFDTRPWMMTYKRQQRDGPFWDRTALKKRYDSLRVPSFHIGGWYDGYRDSIPRILENVKAPVKAMIGPWSHAFPHDPYPEPGMEWRHEAVRWFDHWLKGRDTGILDEPRFAVFVRNWHPPGPYLEGVEGEWRWEEGWPIPRIRDRALYPGPNHALSDEAPEASAHRLRYVPSSGVEAGGPVMWWGDVAHDQRPTDAYSLVYDTEPLAEDLEILGLPKALLNVSADAPRANWFVRLSDVAPDGTVTQVAGAGFNGTHRESAREPKDIEPGVPFPLQIEMHFTSWVFSRGHRIRFAVSNAQWPMMWPTPYLMTTTLHLGGGTRVLLPTVPFEKRRRPEFQPPEPGPRLPGFERLEEETPSGYGEVSSIERNPRTGAAKVVATNQGGVRHPWGTERYRETITHETNDKNPAETSMRGSHRMVVELEGRTLVWEGELLFRSDLEEFFYTYTRRLLENGALVREKTWSDTIPRDFQ
;
A
#
# COMPACT_ATOMS: atom_id res chain seq x y z
N MET A 1 -14.23 8.77 -16.81
CA MET A 1 -13.45 8.61 -18.07
C MET A 1 -14.05 9.43 -19.21
N ARG A 2 -13.20 9.94 -20.10
CA ARG A 2 -13.66 10.77 -21.24
C ARG A 2 -14.09 9.95 -22.46
N ASN A 3 -13.77 8.65 -22.50
CA ASN A 3 -14.08 7.70 -23.59
C ASN A 3 -13.91 8.28 -25.01
N PRO A 4 -12.68 8.72 -25.41
CA PRO A 4 -12.47 9.25 -26.73
C PRO A 4 -12.82 8.19 -27.78
N PRO A 5 -13.40 8.55 -28.95
CA PRO A 5 -13.89 7.56 -29.94
C PRO A 5 -12.82 6.60 -30.47
N ALA A 6 -11.56 7.01 -30.44
CA ALA A 6 -10.42 6.19 -30.87
C ALA A 6 -10.03 5.11 -29.84
N LEU A 7 -10.42 5.25 -28.56
CA LEU A 7 -10.12 4.28 -27.51
C LEU A 7 -11.05 3.08 -27.65
N LYS A 8 -10.51 1.90 -27.90
CA LYS A 8 -11.28 0.66 -28.15
C LYS A 8 -11.15 -0.37 -27.03
N ALA A 9 -10.00 -0.41 -26.37
CA ALA A 9 -9.74 -1.29 -25.23
C ALA A 9 -8.59 -0.74 -24.40
N ILE A 10 -8.50 -1.16 -23.13
CA ILE A 10 -7.40 -0.82 -22.23
C ILE A 10 -6.88 -2.06 -21.50
N ILE A 11 -5.63 -1.99 -21.08
CA ILE A 11 -5.05 -2.84 -20.05
C ILE A 11 -4.57 -1.89 -18.94
N ALA A 12 -4.88 -2.20 -17.70
CA ALA A 12 -4.42 -1.48 -16.53
C ALA A 12 -3.63 -2.45 -15.64
N VAL A 13 -2.38 -2.12 -15.39
CA VAL A 13 -1.49 -2.90 -14.52
C VAL A 13 -1.21 -2.06 -13.30
N ASP A 14 -1.34 -2.64 -12.11
CA ASP A 14 -1.06 -2.01 -10.82
C ASP A 14 -1.72 -0.62 -10.71
N ALA A 15 -3.04 -0.59 -10.84
CA ALA A 15 -3.80 0.65 -10.91
C ALA A 15 -4.92 0.71 -9.86
N THR A 16 -4.97 1.83 -9.12
CA THR A 16 -6.09 2.09 -8.20
C THR A 16 -7.30 2.68 -8.91
N ASP A 17 -8.47 2.46 -8.32
CA ASP A 17 -9.74 3.10 -8.68
C ASP A 17 -10.19 4.15 -7.64
N ASP A 18 -9.44 4.30 -6.54
CA ASP A 18 -9.72 5.24 -5.45
C ASP A 18 -8.45 5.84 -4.85
N LEU A 19 -8.06 7.03 -5.29
CA LEU A 19 -6.86 7.73 -4.83
C LEU A 19 -6.94 8.26 -3.37
N TYR A 20 -8.08 8.16 -2.70
CA TYR A 20 -8.19 8.57 -1.30
C TYR A 20 -8.05 7.40 -0.32
N GLN A 21 -8.46 6.21 -0.73
CA GLN A 21 -8.47 5.04 0.17
C GLN A 21 -7.28 4.10 -0.05
N ASP A 22 -6.78 4.02 -1.29
CA ASP A 22 -5.85 2.98 -1.69
C ASP A 22 -4.57 3.56 -2.31
N ASP A 23 -4.17 4.77 -1.95
CA ASP A 23 -2.98 5.38 -2.52
C ASP A 23 -2.01 5.84 -1.42
N VAL A 24 -0.80 6.21 -1.84
CA VAL A 24 0.30 6.65 -0.97
C VAL A 24 0.05 7.99 -0.27
N HIS A 25 -1.00 8.72 -0.61
CA HIS A 25 -1.32 10.01 0.01
C HIS A 25 -2.15 9.87 1.27
N PHE A 26 -3.22 9.09 1.18
CA PHE A 26 -4.09 8.66 2.27
C PHE A 26 -4.41 7.19 2.03
N MET A 27 -4.13 6.37 3.02
CA MET A 27 -4.48 4.97 3.00
C MET A 27 -5.49 4.71 4.12
N ASP A 28 -6.62 4.10 3.77
CA ASP A 28 -7.72 3.86 4.72
C ASP A 28 -8.26 5.15 5.36
N GLY A 29 -8.12 6.29 4.68
CA GLY A 29 -8.50 7.61 5.20
C GLY A 29 -7.57 8.17 6.27
N VAL A 30 -6.43 7.53 6.54
CA VAL A 30 -5.37 8.01 7.42
C VAL A 30 -4.24 8.62 6.59
N LEU A 31 -3.66 9.72 7.08
CA LEU A 31 -2.56 10.38 6.39
C LEU A 31 -1.35 9.44 6.30
N HIS A 32 -0.97 9.10 5.06
CA HIS A 32 0.21 8.32 4.75
C HIS A 32 1.45 9.21 4.68
N VAL A 33 2.65 8.62 4.85
CA VAL A 33 3.90 9.38 4.89
C VAL A 33 4.39 9.86 3.52
N ASP A 34 3.93 9.27 2.42
CA ASP A 34 4.29 9.67 1.03
C ASP A 34 5.80 9.70 0.74
N SER A 35 6.53 8.74 1.24
CA SER A 35 8.00 8.76 1.13
C SER A 35 8.52 8.74 -0.32
N TRP A 36 7.74 8.23 -1.26
CA TRP A 36 8.12 8.14 -2.70
C TRP A 36 7.98 9.45 -3.47
N GLU A 37 7.18 10.36 -2.96
CA GLU A 37 6.82 11.60 -3.65
C GLU A 37 8.05 12.46 -3.95
N MET A 38 9.10 12.37 -3.14
CA MET A 38 10.30 13.16 -3.34
C MET A 38 11.09 12.70 -4.57
N SER A 39 11.26 11.39 -4.78
CA SER A 39 11.91 10.87 -5.98
C SER A 39 11.11 11.15 -7.25
N GLN A 40 9.80 10.91 -7.21
CA GLN A 40 8.89 11.19 -8.32
C GLN A 40 8.83 12.69 -8.66
N ASP A 41 8.88 13.55 -7.65
CA ASP A 41 8.89 14.99 -7.83
C ASP A 41 10.15 15.45 -8.58
N LEU A 42 11.33 14.93 -8.23
CA LEU A 42 12.56 15.21 -8.97
C LEU A 42 12.54 14.66 -10.39
N ASP A 43 11.99 13.47 -10.60
CA ASP A 43 11.82 12.90 -11.95
C ASP A 43 10.96 13.80 -12.84
N ASN A 44 9.87 14.34 -12.30
CA ASN A 44 9.03 15.28 -13.03
C ASN A 44 9.71 16.63 -13.29
N ALA A 45 10.66 17.03 -12.46
CA ALA A 45 11.39 18.29 -12.61
C ALA A 45 12.48 18.23 -13.69
N ARG A 46 12.91 17.03 -14.10
CA ARG A 46 13.98 16.81 -15.08
C ARG A 46 13.50 16.96 -16.52
N PRO A 47 14.36 17.41 -17.44
CA PRO A 47 14.15 17.26 -18.86
C PRO A 47 14.31 15.80 -19.30
N GLY A 48 13.77 15.45 -20.46
CA GLY A 48 13.88 14.11 -21.02
C GLY A 48 15.29 13.75 -21.50
N ALA A 49 15.63 12.44 -21.37
CA ALA A 49 16.79 11.85 -22.01
C ALA A 49 16.64 11.88 -23.57
N PRO A 50 17.73 11.77 -24.34
CA PRO A 50 19.11 11.52 -23.90
C PRO A 50 19.94 12.79 -23.64
N ASP A 51 19.50 13.96 -24.09
CA ASP A 51 20.28 15.20 -24.08
C ASP A 51 20.08 16.05 -22.81
N TYR A 52 19.05 15.76 -22.03
CA TYR A 52 18.71 16.50 -20.81
C TYR A 52 18.80 18.01 -21.01
N ARG A 53 18.15 18.51 -22.04
CA ARG A 53 18.20 19.92 -22.42
C ARG A 53 17.58 20.81 -21.36
N ILE A 54 18.37 21.73 -20.84
CA ILE A 54 17.97 22.73 -19.85
C ILE A 54 17.75 24.05 -20.57
N ASP A 55 16.51 24.59 -20.49
CA ASP A 55 16.12 25.89 -21.03
C ASP A 55 14.99 26.51 -20.19
N GLU A 56 14.60 27.73 -20.52
CA GLU A 56 13.53 28.46 -19.80
C GLU A 56 12.18 27.74 -19.86
N ALA A 57 11.90 26.96 -20.90
CA ALA A 57 10.68 26.17 -20.99
C ALA A 57 10.71 25.00 -19.98
N ASN A 58 11.85 24.31 -19.87
CA ASN A 58 12.03 23.26 -18.86
C ASN A 58 11.92 23.83 -17.44
N PHE A 59 12.51 24.99 -17.16
CA PHE A 59 12.35 25.61 -15.85
C PHE A 59 10.89 25.93 -15.56
N ARG A 60 10.19 26.63 -16.45
CA ARG A 60 8.80 27.02 -16.24
C ARG A 60 7.85 25.84 -16.12
N ASP A 61 7.98 24.85 -16.99
CA ASP A 61 6.99 23.78 -17.17
C ASP A 61 7.29 22.53 -16.31
N ARG A 62 8.49 22.43 -15.73
CA ARG A 62 8.92 21.30 -14.91
C ARG A 62 9.59 21.72 -13.61
N PHE A 63 10.81 22.26 -13.67
CA PHE A 63 11.63 22.51 -12.48
C PHE A 63 10.97 23.46 -11.48
N ASP A 64 10.32 24.52 -11.94
CA ASP A 64 9.67 25.53 -11.12
C ASP A 64 8.22 25.19 -10.72
N THR A 65 7.71 24.03 -11.15
CA THR A 65 6.37 23.58 -10.79
C THR A 65 6.28 23.25 -9.31
N ARG A 66 5.14 23.60 -8.69
CA ARG A 66 4.88 23.34 -7.27
C ARG A 66 4.84 21.81 -7.02
N PRO A 67 5.49 21.31 -5.95
CA PRO A 67 5.40 19.91 -5.56
C PRO A 67 3.95 19.45 -5.36
N TRP A 68 3.62 18.29 -5.90
CA TRP A 68 2.26 17.73 -5.81
C TRP A 68 1.84 17.45 -4.37
N MET A 69 2.77 16.98 -3.56
CA MET A 69 2.57 16.67 -2.14
C MET A 69 1.93 17.84 -1.38
N MET A 70 2.32 19.08 -1.66
CA MET A 70 1.70 20.26 -1.05
C MET A 70 0.20 20.37 -1.38
N THR A 71 -0.22 19.89 -2.54
CA THR A 71 -1.64 19.86 -2.92
C THR A 71 -2.38 18.74 -2.20
N TYR A 72 -1.82 17.53 -2.20
CA TYR A 72 -2.44 16.36 -1.58
C TYR A 72 -2.57 16.51 -0.06
N LYS A 73 -1.54 16.98 0.62
CA LYS A 73 -1.57 17.19 2.08
C LYS A 73 -2.64 18.18 2.54
N ARG A 74 -3.13 19.05 1.65
CA ARG A 74 -4.27 19.93 1.92
C ARG A 74 -5.63 19.27 1.73
N GLN A 75 -5.71 18.15 1.03
CA GLN A 75 -6.96 17.48 0.68
C GLN A 75 -7.23 16.31 1.65
N GLN A 76 -7.29 16.63 2.96
CA GLN A 76 -7.33 15.62 4.03
C GLN A 76 -8.68 14.92 4.18
N ARG A 77 -9.73 15.42 3.53
CA ARG A 77 -11.07 14.79 3.50
C ARG A 77 -11.34 14.18 2.15
N ASP A 78 -12.07 13.07 2.13
CA ASP A 78 -12.69 12.60 0.88
C ASP A 78 -13.62 13.71 0.33
N GLY A 79 -13.61 13.93 -0.99
CA GLY A 79 -14.42 14.99 -1.55
C GLY A 79 -14.16 15.30 -3.02
N PRO A 80 -14.58 16.49 -3.49
CA PRO A 80 -14.57 16.84 -4.92
C PRO A 80 -13.19 16.78 -5.58
N PHE A 81 -12.11 16.98 -4.83
CA PHE A 81 -10.75 16.85 -5.37
C PHE A 81 -10.49 15.41 -5.81
N TRP A 82 -10.72 14.44 -4.92
CA TRP A 82 -10.52 13.02 -5.16
C TRP A 82 -11.55 12.43 -6.13
N ASP A 83 -12.81 12.89 -6.06
CA ASP A 83 -13.89 12.45 -6.95
C ASP A 83 -13.57 12.63 -8.44
N ARG A 84 -12.75 13.62 -8.80
CA ARG A 84 -12.41 13.90 -10.22
C ARG A 84 -11.61 12.78 -10.86
N THR A 85 -10.82 12.07 -10.08
CA THR A 85 -9.90 11.02 -10.55
C THR A 85 -10.37 9.63 -10.16
N ALA A 86 -11.11 9.47 -9.06
CA ALA A 86 -11.61 8.18 -8.60
C ALA A 86 -12.64 7.57 -9.58
N LEU A 87 -12.37 6.33 -10.03
CA LEU A 87 -13.32 5.54 -10.81
C LEU A 87 -14.42 4.94 -9.93
N LYS A 88 -14.11 4.61 -8.67
CA LYS A 88 -15.00 4.00 -7.67
C LYS A 88 -16.38 4.67 -7.57
N LYS A 89 -16.47 5.97 -7.78
CA LYS A 89 -17.74 6.72 -7.72
C LYS A 89 -18.49 6.80 -9.05
N ARG A 90 -17.96 6.21 -10.14
CA ARG A 90 -18.52 6.34 -11.50
C ARG A 90 -18.11 5.22 -12.44
N TYR A 91 -18.22 3.98 -11.99
CA TYR A 91 -17.89 2.79 -12.81
C TYR A 91 -18.62 2.77 -14.17
N ASP A 92 -19.85 3.29 -14.25
CA ASP A 92 -20.59 3.43 -15.51
C ASP A 92 -19.88 4.34 -16.55
N SER A 93 -18.88 5.11 -16.14
CA SER A 93 -18.07 5.91 -17.06
C SER A 93 -17.00 5.10 -17.79
N LEU A 94 -16.66 3.90 -17.34
CA LEU A 94 -15.77 2.98 -18.05
C LEU A 94 -16.59 2.15 -19.05
N ARG A 95 -16.59 2.57 -20.30
CA ARG A 95 -17.43 1.97 -21.38
C ARG A 95 -16.66 1.12 -22.37
N VAL A 96 -15.35 1.11 -22.27
CA VAL A 96 -14.47 0.31 -23.14
C VAL A 96 -14.08 -0.99 -22.44
N PRO A 97 -13.86 -2.08 -23.18
CA PRO A 97 -13.30 -3.30 -22.63
C PRO A 97 -12.01 -3.03 -21.88
N SER A 98 -11.86 -3.64 -20.70
CA SER A 98 -10.71 -3.43 -19.83
C SER A 98 -10.17 -4.72 -19.24
N PHE A 99 -8.84 -4.87 -19.26
CA PHE A 99 -8.14 -5.98 -18.61
C PHE A 99 -7.29 -5.41 -17.47
N HIS A 100 -7.52 -5.91 -16.27
CA HIS A 100 -6.86 -5.43 -15.05
C HIS A 100 -5.90 -6.50 -14.52
N ILE A 101 -4.68 -6.08 -14.22
CA ILE A 101 -3.61 -6.95 -13.71
C ILE A 101 -3.11 -6.31 -12.42
N GLY A 102 -3.00 -7.10 -11.35
CA GLY A 102 -2.51 -6.64 -10.05
C GLY A 102 -1.73 -7.71 -9.32
N GLY A 103 -1.08 -7.31 -8.24
CA GLY A 103 -0.27 -8.14 -7.37
C GLY A 103 -0.80 -8.21 -5.94
N TRP A 104 -0.59 -9.36 -5.27
CA TRP A 104 -0.98 -9.51 -3.86
C TRP A 104 -0.16 -8.65 -2.91
N TYR A 105 1.04 -8.26 -3.32
CA TYR A 105 1.96 -7.40 -2.57
C TYR A 105 2.03 -5.99 -3.16
N ASP A 106 0.96 -5.58 -3.87
CA ASP A 106 0.73 -4.23 -4.36
C ASP A 106 -0.38 -3.54 -3.54
N GLY A 107 -0.26 -2.24 -3.29
CA GLY A 107 -1.26 -1.44 -2.59
C GLY A 107 -2.59 -1.31 -3.34
N TYR A 108 -2.59 -1.50 -4.66
CA TYR A 108 -3.76 -1.25 -5.51
C TYR A 108 -4.65 -2.48 -5.78
N ARG A 109 -4.39 -3.61 -5.09
CA ARG A 109 -5.09 -4.88 -5.29
C ARG A 109 -6.60 -4.84 -5.11
N ASP A 110 -7.10 -3.91 -4.28
CA ASP A 110 -8.54 -3.76 -3.98
C ASP A 110 -9.35 -3.26 -5.17
N SER A 111 -8.72 -2.63 -6.14
CA SER A 111 -9.35 -2.21 -7.40
C SER A 111 -9.88 -3.39 -8.20
N ILE A 112 -9.22 -4.57 -8.13
CA ILE A 112 -9.55 -5.76 -8.91
C ILE A 112 -10.98 -6.26 -8.61
N PRO A 113 -11.34 -6.63 -7.36
CA PRO A 113 -12.70 -7.09 -7.06
C PRO A 113 -13.74 -5.99 -7.29
N ARG A 114 -13.46 -4.73 -6.96
CA ARG A 114 -14.41 -3.63 -7.16
C ARG A 114 -14.74 -3.40 -8.64
N ILE A 115 -13.74 -3.46 -9.52
CA ILE A 115 -13.93 -3.31 -10.97
C ILE A 115 -14.70 -4.51 -11.55
N LEU A 116 -14.33 -5.74 -11.17
CA LEU A 116 -15.03 -6.94 -11.61
C LEU A 116 -16.52 -6.94 -11.24
N GLU A 117 -16.88 -6.38 -10.08
CA GLU A 117 -18.24 -6.31 -9.58
C GLU A 117 -19.05 -5.20 -10.24
N ASN A 118 -18.46 -4.03 -10.47
CA ASN A 118 -19.20 -2.80 -10.74
C ASN A 118 -19.15 -2.32 -12.19
N VAL A 119 -18.12 -2.69 -12.97
CA VAL A 119 -17.99 -2.26 -14.36
C VAL A 119 -18.86 -3.13 -15.28
N LYS A 120 -19.70 -2.48 -16.10
CA LYS A 120 -20.64 -3.14 -17.02
C LYS A 120 -20.03 -3.50 -18.38
N ALA A 121 -18.98 -2.80 -18.80
CA ALA A 121 -18.24 -3.14 -20.00
C ALA A 121 -17.55 -4.50 -19.85
N PRO A 122 -17.13 -5.17 -20.93
CA PRO A 122 -16.34 -6.40 -20.80
C PRO A 122 -15.10 -6.19 -19.96
N VAL A 123 -14.97 -6.96 -18.86
CA VAL A 123 -13.84 -6.90 -17.93
C VAL A 123 -13.20 -8.27 -17.81
N LYS A 124 -11.88 -8.31 -17.88
CA LYS A 124 -11.05 -9.45 -17.48
C LYS A 124 -10.07 -8.97 -16.40
N ALA A 125 -9.73 -9.83 -15.46
CA ALA A 125 -8.77 -9.51 -14.43
C ALA A 125 -7.88 -10.69 -14.09
N MET A 126 -6.67 -10.38 -13.61
CA MET A 126 -5.80 -11.35 -12.95
C MET A 126 -5.10 -10.71 -11.74
N ILE A 127 -4.81 -11.52 -10.74
CA ILE A 127 -4.01 -11.12 -9.59
C ILE A 127 -3.04 -12.24 -9.25
N GLY A 128 -1.75 -11.91 -9.31
CA GLY A 128 -0.64 -12.82 -9.07
C GLY A 128 0.09 -12.54 -7.77
N PRO A 129 1.16 -13.30 -7.47
CA PRO A 129 1.91 -13.15 -6.24
C PRO A 129 2.88 -11.95 -6.23
N TRP A 130 2.70 -10.96 -7.09
CA TRP A 130 3.64 -9.88 -7.36
C TRP A 130 3.45 -8.68 -6.42
N SER A 131 4.51 -7.89 -6.27
CA SER A 131 4.47 -6.51 -5.78
C SER A 131 4.05 -5.55 -6.91
N HIS A 132 4.30 -4.25 -6.76
CA HIS A 132 4.09 -3.26 -7.81
C HIS A 132 5.09 -3.45 -8.97
N ALA A 133 4.93 -4.54 -9.73
CA ALA A 133 5.86 -4.99 -10.77
C ALA A 133 5.13 -5.70 -11.91
N PHE A 134 5.65 -5.57 -13.12
CA PHE A 134 5.08 -6.31 -14.26
C PHE A 134 5.28 -7.82 -14.11
N PRO A 135 4.27 -8.64 -14.45
CA PRO A 135 4.31 -10.09 -14.25
C PRO A 135 5.43 -10.86 -14.97
N HIS A 136 6.11 -10.26 -15.96
CA HIS A 136 7.26 -10.88 -16.66
C HIS A 136 8.62 -10.52 -16.03
N ASP A 137 8.64 -9.56 -15.11
CA ASP A 137 9.79 -9.20 -14.28
C ASP A 137 9.31 -9.21 -12.82
N PRO A 138 8.91 -10.40 -12.32
CA PRO A 138 8.16 -10.48 -11.08
C PRO A 138 9.04 -10.35 -9.86
N TYR A 139 8.43 -9.80 -8.84
CA TYR A 139 8.94 -9.84 -7.49
C TYR A 139 7.73 -9.81 -6.54
N PRO A 140 7.51 -10.90 -5.76
CA PRO A 140 8.16 -12.21 -5.81
C PRO A 140 7.73 -13.10 -6.99
N GLU A 141 8.49 -14.19 -7.21
CA GLU A 141 8.11 -15.27 -8.14
C GLU A 141 6.86 -16.06 -7.65
N PRO A 142 6.10 -16.78 -8.51
CA PRO A 142 6.35 -17.02 -9.92
C PRO A 142 5.82 -15.93 -10.85
N GLY A 143 6.61 -15.62 -11.86
CA GLY A 143 6.19 -14.75 -12.95
C GLY A 143 5.37 -15.43 -14.04
N MET A 144 4.88 -14.61 -14.98
CA MET A 144 4.22 -15.09 -16.19
C MET A 144 4.45 -14.14 -17.38
N GLU A 145 4.35 -14.69 -18.59
CA GLU A 145 4.44 -13.91 -19.82
C GLU A 145 3.10 -13.20 -20.14
N TRP A 146 2.79 -12.15 -19.38
CA TRP A 146 1.55 -11.40 -19.53
C TRP A 146 1.40 -10.71 -20.88
N ARG A 147 2.51 -10.47 -21.59
CA ARG A 147 2.48 -9.83 -22.92
C ARG A 147 1.76 -10.70 -23.95
N HIS A 148 1.77 -12.04 -23.81
CA HIS A 148 0.95 -12.95 -24.61
C HIS A 148 -0.55 -12.66 -24.39
N GLU A 149 -0.96 -12.50 -23.15
CA GLU A 149 -2.35 -12.16 -22.81
C GLU A 149 -2.74 -10.77 -23.32
N ALA A 150 -1.81 -9.81 -23.24
CA ALA A 150 -2.01 -8.47 -23.79
C ALA A 150 -2.19 -8.50 -25.31
N VAL A 151 -1.40 -9.30 -26.04
CA VAL A 151 -1.56 -9.48 -27.49
C VAL A 151 -2.90 -10.14 -27.81
N ARG A 152 -3.31 -11.20 -27.09
CA ARG A 152 -4.61 -11.85 -27.26
C ARG A 152 -5.76 -10.87 -27.05
N TRP A 153 -5.67 -10.02 -26.00
CA TRP A 153 -6.65 -8.98 -25.68
C TRP A 153 -6.78 -7.94 -26.81
N PHE A 154 -5.66 -7.35 -27.26
CA PHE A 154 -5.70 -6.33 -28.30
C PHE A 154 -5.98 -6.91 -29.68
N ASP A 155 -5.57 -8.13 -30.02
CA ASP A 155 -5.93 -8.78 -31.28
C ASP A 155 -7.44 -9.01 -31.36
N HIS A 156 -8.08 -9.37 -30.27
CA HIS A 156 -9.54 -9.46 -30.21
C HIS A 156 -10.21 -8.10 -30.45
N TRP A 157 -9.89 -7.09 -29.65
CA TRP A 157 -10.63 -5.83 -29.65
C TRP A 157 -10.23 -4.87 -30.78
N LEU A 158 -9.00 -4.91 -31.26
CA LEU A 158 -8.52 -3.99 -32.29
C LEU A 158 -8.52 -4.58 -33.70
N LYS A 159 -8.38 -5.92 -33.81
CA LYS A 159 -8.29 -6.60 -35.10
C LYS A 159 -9.50 -7.51 -35.39
N GLY A 160 -10.40 -7.68 -34.42
CA GLY A 160 -11.57 -8.57 -34.56
C GLY A 160 -11.20 -10.05 -34.67
N ARG A 161 -10.04 -10.46 -34.18
CA ARG A 161 -9.62 -11.85 -34.20
C ARG A 161 -10.28 -12.63 -33.07
N ASP A 162 -10.72 -13.84 -33.36
CA ASP A 162 -11.07 -14.78 -32.30
C ASP A 162 -9.79 -15.35 -31.68
N THR A 163 -9.52 -14.93 -30.43
CA THR A 163 -8.35 -15.36 -29.66
C THR A 163 -8.71 -16.30 -28.52
N GLY A 164 -9.99 -16.63 -28.36
CA GLY A 164 -10.52 -17.42 -27.25
C GLY A 164 -10.45 -16.73 -25.88
N ILE A 165 -9.98 -15.47 -25.81
CA ILE A 165 -9.77 -14.78 -24.52
C ILE A 165 -11.07 -14.48 -23.79
N LEU A 166 -12.20 -14.36 -24.49
CA LEU A 166 -13.53 -14.15 -23.91
C LEU A 166 -14.26 -15.46 -23.57
N ASP A 167 -13.76 -16.62 -24.02
CA ASP A 167 -14.29 -17.94 -23.66
C ASP A 167 -13.75 -18.44 -22.32
N GLU A 168 -12.74 -17.76 -21.79
CA GLU A 168 -12.17 -18.05 -20.49
C GLU A 168 -12.95 -17.32 -19.39
N PRO A 169 -12.95 -17.87 -18.15
CA PRO A 169 -13.48 -17.13 -17.00
C PRO A 169 -12.83 -15.76 -16.84
N ARG A 170 -13.59 -14.81 -16.29
CA ARG A 170 -13.17 -13.41 -16.25
C ARG A 170 -12.06 -13.10 -15.26
N PHE A 171 -11.79 -14.00 -14.29
CA PHE A 171 -10.88 -13.74 -13.21
C PHE A 171 -9.88 -14.90 -13.01
N ALA A 172 -8.60 -14.62 -13.22
CA ALA A 172 -7.51 -15.50 -12.84
C ALA A 172 -6.94 -15.06 -11.48
N VAL A 173 -6.88 -15.98 -10.53
CA VAL A 173 -6.38 -15.68 -9.18
C VAL A 173 -5.31 -16.66 -8.77
N PHE A 174 -4.19 -16.14 -8.23
CA PHE A 174 -3.17 -16.93 -7.57
C PHE A 174 -3.51 -17.07 -6.09
N VAL A 175 -3.80 -18.25 -5.61
CA VAL A 175 -4.08 -18.54 -4.21
C VAL A 175 -2.78 -18.86 -3.51
N ARG A 176 -2.38 -18.01 -2.55
CA ARG A 176 -1.11 -18.14 -1.83
C ARG A 176 -1.18 -19.19 -0.73
N ASN A 177 -0.16 -20.02 -0.64
CA ASN A 177 0.11 -20.81 0.55
C ASN A 177 0.89 -19.99 1.58
N TRP A 178 0.95 -20.50 2.82
CA TRP A 178 1.80 -19.92 3.84
C TRP A 178 3.27 -19.86 3.39
N HIS A 179 3.94 -18.80 3.75
CA HIS A 179 5.38 -18.60 3.63
C HIS A 179 5.89 -17.85 4.87
N PRO A 180 7.17 -17.99 5.25
CA PRO A 180 7.74 -17.18 6.32
C PRO A 180 7.75 -15.70 5.94
N PRO A 181 7.62 -14.77 6.93
CA PRO A 181 7.71 -13.34 6.69
C PRO A 181 9.15 -12.94 6.35
N GLY A 182 9.31 -11.89 5.57
CA GLY A 182 10.62 -11.33 5.26
C GLY A 182 10.48 -10.02 4.49
N PRO A 183 11.46 -9.11 4.60
CA PRO A 183 11.46 -7.86 3.85
C PRO A 183 11.66 -8.09 2.34
N TYR A 184 12.13 -9.27 1.99
CA TYR A 184 12.37 -9.70 0.62
C TYR A 184 11.89 -11.14 0.44
N LEU A 185 10.97 -11.33 -0.51
CA LEU A 185 10.45 -12.65 -0.87
C LEU A 185 10.92 -13.00 -2.28
N GLU A 186 11.80 -14.01 -2.40
CA GLU A 186 12.22 -14.51 -3.72
C GLU A 186 11.06 -15.13 -4.48
N GLY A 187 10.21 -15.88 -3.77
CA GLY A 187 9.04 -16.51 -4.35
C GLY A 187 7.97 -16.86 -3.32
N VAL A 188 6.77 -17.08 -3.79
CA VAL A 188 5.60 -17.45 -3.00
C VAL A 188 5.00 -18.72 -3.59
N GLU A 189 4.83 -19.74 -2.75
CA GLU A 189 4.11 -20.95 -3.15
C GLU A 189 2.60 -20.69 -3.25
N GLY A 190 1.95 -21.38 -4.19
CA GLY A 190 0.52 -21.28 -4.39
C GLY A 190 0.06 -21.87 -5.71
N GLU A 191 -1.19 -21.63 -6.03
CA GLU A 191 -1.79 -22.20 -7.24
C GLU A 191 -2.67 -21.17 -7.97
N TRP A 192 -2.51 -21.10 -9.29
CA TRP A 192 -3.44 -20.41 -10.16
C TRP A 192 -4.76 -21.14 -10.30
N ARG A 193 -5.86 -20.39 -10.32
CA ARG A 193 -7.17 -20.92 -10.68
C ARG A 193 -8.04 -19.89 -11.39
N TRP A 194 -9.00 -20.36 -12.17
CA TRP A 194 -10.04 -19.56 -12.77
C TRP A 194 -11.26 -19.42 -11.86
N GLU A 195 -11.78 -18.20 -11.78
CA GLU A 195 -13.07 -17.84 -11.21
C GLU A 195 -13.93 -17.14 -12.26
N GLU A 196 -15.25 -17.38 -12.21
CA GLU A 196 -16.18 -16.78 -13.20
C GLU A 196 -16.21 -15.24 -13.12
N GLY A 197 -15.82 -14.67 -11.99
CA GLY A 197 -15.75 -13.24 -11.70
C GLY A 197 -15.79 -12.96 -10.22
N TRP A 198 -16.16 -11.76 -9.87
CA TRP A 198 -16.35 -11.31 -8.51
C TRP A 198 -17.75 -10.67 -8.35
N PRO A 199 -18.49 -10.84 -7.22
CA PRO A 199 -18.15 -11.72 -6.08
C PRO A 199 -18.24 -13.21 -6.42
N ILE A 200 -17.52 -14.05 -5.69
CA ILE A 200 -17.50 -15.50 -5.87
C ILE A 200 -18.63 -16.13 -5.03
N PRO A 201 -19.64 -16.78 -5.64
CA PRO A 201 -20.85 -17.19 -4.92
C PRO A 201 -20.67 -18.25 -3.82
N ARG A 202 -19.55 -18.99 -3.82
CA ARG A 202 -19.27 -20.03 -2.82
C ARG A 202 -18.54 -19.52 -1.58
N ILE A 203 -18.09 -18.28 -1.56
CA ILE A 203 -17.48 -17.67 -0.37
C ILE A 203 -18.52 -17.61 0.74
N ARG A 204 -18.10 -17.95 1.96
CA ARG A 204 -18.89 -17.85 3.18
C ARG A 204 -18.09 -17.14 4.27
N ASP A 205 -18.71 -16.15 4.89
CA ASP A 205 -18.11 -15.47 6.02
C ASP A 205 -18.13 -16.38 7.25
N ARG A 206 -16.93 -16.67 7.80
CA ARG A 206 -16.76 -17.29 9.11
C ARG A 206 -16.50 -16.20 10.14
N ALA A 207 -17.35 -16.11 11.15
CA ALA A 207 -17.17 -15.16 12.24
C ALA A 207 -16.28 -15.76 13.33
N LEU A 208 -15.25 -14.99 13.75
CA LEU A 208 -14.42 -15.31 14.90
C LEU A 208 -14.47 -14.15 15.90
N TYR A 209 -14.58 -14.47 17.17
CA TYR A 209 -14.78 -13.51 18.27
C TYR A 209 -13.56 -13.46 19.18
N PRO A 210 -12.96 -12.28 19.39
CA PRO A 210 -11.92 -12.09 20.38
C PRO A 210 -12.49 -12.22 21.81
N GLY A 211 -11.84 -13.04 22.62
CA GLY A 211 -12.25 -13.35 24.00
C GLY A 211 -11.38 -12.70 25.08
N PRO A 212 -11.85 -12.70 26.35
CA PRO A 212 -11.17 -12.02 27.46
C PRO A 212 -9.81 -12.64 27.83
N ASN A 213 -9.55 -13.88 27.44
CA ASN A 213 -8.29 -14.59 27.64
C ASN A 213 -7.38 -14.54 26.42
N HIS A 214 -7.61 -13.59 25.49
CA HIS A 214 -6.89 -13.46 24.21
C HIS A 214 -7.06 -14.64 23.24
N ALA A 215 -8.07 -15.47 23.45
CA ALA A 215 -8.48 -16.47 22.46
C ALA A 215 -9.32 -15.83 21.36
N LEU A 216 -9.24 -16.41 20.16
CA LEU A 216 -10.10 -16.11 19.03
C LEU A 216 -10.92 -17.37 18.72
N SER A 217 -12.25 -17.31 18.82
CA SER A 217 -13.12 -18.49 18.72
C SER A 217 -14.40 -18.23 17.91
N ASP A 218 -15.08 -19.30 17.55
CA ASP A 218 -16.36 -19.23 16.81
C ASP A 218 -17.55 -18.77 17.69
N GLU A 219 -17.37 -18.70 19.03
CA GLU A 219 -18.40 -18.32 19.98
C GLU A 219 -18.16 -16.92 20.53
N ALA A 220 -19.23 -16.13 20.59
CA ALA A 220 -19.19 -14.80 21.18
C ALA A 220 -18.97 -14.90 22.71
N PRO A 221 -17.97 -14.19 23.27
CA PRO A 221 -17.73 -14.17 24.71
C PRO A 221 -18.78 -13.31 25.44
N GLU A 222 -18.81 -13.43 26.76
CA GLU A 222 -19.46 -12.44 27.62
C GLU A 222 -18.83 -11.04 27.43
N ALA A 223 -19.64 -10.01 27.69
CA ALA A 223 -19.19 -8.63 27.57
C ALA A 223 -18.04 -8.33 28.54
N SER A 224 -16.95 -7.81 27.99
CA SER A 224 -15.76 -7.36 28.73
C SER A 224 -15.01 -6.33 27.89
N ALA A 225 -13.83 -5.89 28.32
CA ALA A 225 -13.08 -4.89 27.55
C ALA A 225 -11.57 -5.05 27.76
N HIS A 226 -10.82 -4.81 26.68
CA HIS A 226 -9.36 -4.68 26.72
C HIS A 226 -8.94 -3.26 26.39
N ARG A 227 -7.95 -2.76 27.10
CA ARG A 227 -7.41 -1.40 26.94
C ARG A 227 -6.03 -1.46 26.33
N LEU A 228 -5.76 -0.56 25.41
CA LEU A 228 -4.47 -0.41 24.75
C LEU A 228 -3.97 1.01 24.89
N ARG A 229 -2.83 1.17 25.57
CA ARG A 229 -2.13 2.44 25.61
C ARG A 229 -1.56 2.77 24.25
N TYR A 230 -1.70 4.01 23.81
CA TYR A 230 -1.09 4.49 22.58
C TYR A 230 0.43 4.63 22.70
N VAL A 231 1.15 4.00 21.78
CA VAL A 231 2.60 4.10 21.60
C VAL A 231 2.85 4.55 20.16
N PRO A 232 2.98 5.85 19.90
CA PRO A 232 3.07 6.42 18.56
C PRO A 232 4.14 5.81 17.65
N SER A 233 5.27 5.37 18.24
CA SER A 233 6.38 4.78 17.50
C SER A 233 6.22 3.30 17.14
N SER A 234 5.06 2.68 17.42
CA SER A 234 4.81 1.28 17.06
C SER A 234 4.29 1.12 15.64
N GLY A 235 4.54 -0.05 15.02
CA GLY A 235 3.99 -0.41 13.71
C GLY A 235 4.99 -0.58 12.57
N VAL A 236 6.27 -0.29 12.77
CA VAL A 236 7.29 -0.37 11.71
C VAL A 236 7.33 -1.73 11.06
N GLU A 237 7.28 -2.79 11.86
CA GLU A 237 7.38 -4.16 11.38
C GLU A 237 6.11 -4.63 10.66
N ALA A 238 4.99 -3.95 10.85
CA ALA A 238 3.72 -4.31 10.22
C ALA A 238 3.59 -3.82 8.76
N GLY A 239 4.35 -2.83 8.35
CA GLY A 239 4.29 -2.31 6.99
C GLY A 239 5.60 -1.68 6.52
N GLY A 240 6.66 -1.74 7.36
CA GLY A 240 7.92 -1.06 7.06
C GLY A 240 7.79 0.47 7.05
N PRO A 241 8.84 1.19 6.61
CA PRO A 241 8.89 2.65 6.69
C PRO A 241 8.10 3.36 5.59
N VAL A 242 7.67 2.67 4.54
CA VAL A 242 7.04 3.28 3.36
C VAL A 242 6.01 2.39 2.68
N MET A 243 5.62 1.27 3.30
CA MET A 243 4.93 0.19 2.63
C MET A 243 3.41 0.31 2.69
N TRP A 244 2.76 -0.37 1.75
CA TRP A 244 1.33 -0.66 1.78
C TRP A 244 1.02 -1.88 2.64
N TRP A 245 -0.23 -2.02 3.05
CA TRP A 245 -0.70 -3.19 3.76
C TRP A 245 -0.44 -4.50 2.97
N GLY A 246 0.23 -5.46 3.63
CA GLY A 246 0.50 -6.77 3.05
C GLY A 246 1.64 -6.81 2.03
N ASP A 247 2.30 -5.67 1.78
CA ASP A 247 3.57 -5.62 1.07
C ASP A 247 4.65 -6.38 1.87
N VAL A 248 5.91 -6.25 1.56
CA VAL A 248 7.02 -6.98 2.20
C VAL A 248 7.09 -6.80 3.72
N ALA A 249 6.18 -7.46 4.42
CA ALA A 249 6.04 -7.35 5.87
C ALA A 249 7.03 -8.26 6.62
N HIS A 250 7.65 -7.70 7.67
CA HIS A 250 8.47 -8.45 8.61
C HIS A 250 7.64 -9.35 9.52
N ASP A 251 8.32 -10.16 10.32
CA ASP A 251 7.68 -10.91 11.41
C ASP A 251 6.88 -9.94 12.32
N GLN A 252 5.61 -10.26 12.54
CA GLN A 252 4.70 -9.32 13.20
C GLN A 252 4.86 -9.31 14.72
N ARG A 253 5.62 -10.24 15.32
CA ARG A 253 5.78 -10.34 16.79
C ARG A 253 6.23 -9.04 17.45
N PRO A 254 7.18 -8.24 16.91
CA PRO A 254 7.56 -6.97 17.53
C PRO A 254 6.42 -5.95 17.58
N THR A 255 5.63 -5.83 16.50
CA THR A 255 4.45 -4.94 16.48
C THR A 255 3.30 -5.49 17.32
N ASP A 256 3.12 -6.81 17.38
CA ASP A 256 2.11 -7.47 18.22
C ASP A 256 2.31 -7.19 19.70
N ALA A 257 3.54 -6.95 20.15
CA ALA A 257 3.82 -6.53 21.52
C ALA A 257 3.16 -5.18 21.93
N TYR A 258 2.74 -4.38 20.94
CA TYR A 258 2.04 -3.10 21.10
C TYR A 258 0.59 -3.17 20.61
N SER A 259 0.00 -4.36 20.56
CA SER A 259 -1.34 -4.60 20.02
C SER A 259 -2.16 -5.46 20.98
N LEU A 260 -3.49 -5.40 20.86
CA LEU A 260 -4.37 -6.42 21.40
C LEU A 260 -4.41 -7.59 20.43
N VAL A 261 -3.94 -8.75 20.87
CA VAL A 261 -3.73 -9.94 20.02
C VAL A 261 -4.64 -11.07 20.48
N TYR A 262 -5.24 -11.79 19.52
CA TYR A 262 -6.17 -12.90 19.74
C TYR A 262 -5.85 -14.03 18.79
N ASP A 263 -5.63 -15.24 19.30
CA ASP A 263 -5.26 -16.42 18.53
C ASP A 263 -6.32 -17.51 18.59
N THR A 264 -6.55 -18.20 17.48
CA THR A 264 -7.32 -19.45 17.50
C THR A 264 -6.52 -20.58 18.15
N GLU A 265 -7.18 -21.69 18.51
CA GLU A 265 -6.48 -22.95 18.67
C GLU A 265 -5.83 -23.38 17.35
N PRO A 266 -4.83 -24.27 17.36
CA PRO A 266 -4.26 -24.80 16.14
C PRO A 266 -5.34 -25.40 15.22
N LEU A 267 -5.32 -25.02 13.95
CA LEU A 267 -6.29 -25.49 12.97
C LEU A 267 -6.21 -27.02 12.82
N ALA A 268 -7.37 -27.67 12.83
CA ALA A 268 -7.49 -29.12 12.62
C ALA A 268 -7.29 -29.53 11.15
N GLU A 269 -7.53 -28.62 10.21
CA GLU A 269 -7.42 -28.78 8.77
C GLU A 269 -6.99 -27.45 8.14
N ASP A 270 -6.56 -27.48 6.88
CA ASP A 270 -6.24 -26.29 6.12
C ASP A 270 -7.50 -25.41 5.96
N LEU A 271 -7.32 -24.12 5.99
CA LEU A 271 -8.40 -23.14 5.79
C LEU A 271 -8.00 -22.15 4.71
N GLU A 272 -8.76 -22.11 3.62
CA GLU A 272 -8.57 -21.12 2.56
C GLU A 272 -9.48 -19.92 2.77
N ILE A 273 -8.91 -18.72 2.59
CA ILE A 273 -9.65 -17.47 2.44
C ILE A 273 -9.35 -16.83 1.07
N LEU A 274 -10.35 -16.20 0.50
CA LEU A 274 -10.21 -15.34 -0.69
C LEU A 274 -11.26 -14.24 -0.60
N GLY A 275 -10.82 -13.00 -0.45
CA GLY A 275 -11.74 -11.87 -0.36
C GLY A 275 -11.22 -10.74 0.51
N LEU A 276 -12.14 -9.95 1.02
CA LEU A 276 -11.94 -8.79 1.88
C LEU A 276 -12.37 -9.17 3.32
N PRO A 277 -11.44 -9.57 4.20
CA PRO A 277 -11.78 -9.83 5.60
C PRO A 277 -12.34 -8.57 6.25
N LYS A 278 -13.26 -8.70 7.23
CA LYS A 278 -13.90 -7.53 7.86
C LYS A 278 -13.78 -7.62 9.38
N ALA A 279 -13.34 -6.53 10.00
CA ALA A 279 -13.38 -6.37 11.44
C ALA A 279 -14.60 -5.51 11.80
N LEU A 280 -15.52 -6.09 12.57
CA LEU A 280 -16.63 -5.38 13.19
C LEU A 280 -16.25 -5.18 14.64
N LEU A 281 -16.01 -3.94 15.05
CA LEU A 281 -15.47 -3.61 16.35
C LEU A 281 -16.43 -2.70 17.12
N ASN A 282 -16.47 -2.83 18.43
CA ASN A 282 -17.04 -1.83 19.32
C ASN A 282 -15.87 -1.21 20.10
N VAL A 283 -15.60 0.07 19.90
CA VAL A 283 -14.40 0.75 20.38
C VAL A 283 -14.70 2.07 21.06
N SER A 284 -13.77 2.53 21.91
CA SER A 284 -13.75 3.90 22.42
C SER A 284 -12.31 4.38 22.58
N ALA A 285 -12.12 5.68 22.69
CA ALA A 285 -10.85 6.32 23.00
C ALA A 285 -11.08 7.42 24.04
N ASP A 286 -10.09 7.73 24.87
CA ASP A 286 -10.15 8.85 25.83
C ASP A 286 -9.61 10.16 25.25
N ALA A 287 -9.50 10.26 23.91
CA ALA A 287 -9.08 11.43 23.16
C ALA A 287 -10.07 11.73 22.00
N PRO A 288 -10.10 12.98 21.49
CA PRO A 288 -11.05 13.35 20.42
C PRO A 288 -10.69 12.76 19.05
N ARG A 289 -9.44 12.31 18.84
CA ARG A 289 -8.97 11.69 17.60
C ARG A 289 -8.18 10.44 17.91
N ALA A 290 -8.51 9.35 17.24
CA ALA A 290 -7.85 8.06 17.36
C ALA A 290 -7.96 7.29 16.05
N ASN A 291 -6.90 6.54 15.71
CA ASN A 291 -6.90 5.60 14.60
C ASN A 291 -6.95 4.18 15.15
N TRP A 292 -7.53 3.28 14.38
CA TRP A 292 -7.51 1.84 14.62
C TRP A 292 -6.89 1.14 13.42
N PHE A 293 -6.01 0.20 13.70
CA PHE A 293 -5.38 -0.65 12.70
C PHE A 293 -5.64 -2.11 13.07
N VAL A 294 -6.09 -2.88 12.11
CA VAL A 294 -6.35 -4.30 12.28
C VAL A 294 -5.44 -5.11 11.39
N ARG A 295 -4.95 -6.24 11.90
CA ARG A 295 -4.14 -7.18 11.15
C ARG A 295 -4.67 -8.59 11.32
N LEU A 296 -4.71 -9.31 10.20
CA LEU A 296 -4.91 -10.75 10.13
C LEU A 296 -3.57 -11.38 9.82
N SER A 297 -3.15 -12.34 10.65
CA SER A 297 -1.85 -13.01 10.49
C SER A 297 -1.98 -14.52 10.65
N ASP A 298 -1.03 -15.23 10.06
CA ASP A 298 -0.83 -16.66 10.21
C ASP A 298 0.30 -16.91 11.21
N VAL A 299 0.03 -17.68 12.24
CA VAL A 299 1.02 -18.08 13.24
C VAL A 299 1.42 -19.52 13.01
N ALA A 300 2.64 -19.71 12.54
CA ALA A 300 3.21 -21.03 12.32
C ALA A 300 3.49 -21.77 13.65
N PRO A 301 3.63 -23.10 13.64
CA PRO A 301 3.89 -23.88 14.87
C PRO A 301 5.16 -23.52 15.63
N ASP A 302 6.15 -22.91 14.98
CA ASP A 302 7.37 -22.39 15.60
C ASP A 302 7.20 -21.00 16.24
N GLY A 303 6.01 -20.39 16.11
CA GLY A 303 5.67 -19.07 16.62
C GLY A 303 5.99 -17.91 15.66
N THR A 304 6.47 -18.19 14.44
CA THR A 304 6.65 -17.17 13.40
C THR A 304 5.29 -16.59 12.97
N VAL A 305 5.21 -15.28 12.80
CA VAL A 305 3.95 -14.58 12.49
C VAL A 305 4.03 -13.85 11.15
N THR A 306 3.30 -14.37 10.17
CA THR A 306 3.21 -13.80 8.82
C THR A 306 1.92 -12.98 8.66
N GLN A 307 2.03 -11.74 8.23
CA GLN A 307 0.86 -10.90 7.92
C GLN A 307 0.15 -11.42 6.65
N VAL A 308 -1.16 -11.55 6.72
CA VAL A 308 -2.04 -12.00 5.62
C VAL A 308 -2.80 -10.83 5.00
N ALA A 309 -3.35 -9.96 5.84
CA ALA A 309 -4.04 -8.74 5.45
C ALA A 309 -4.05 -7.76 6.61
N GLY A 310 -4.31 -6.50 6.31
CA GLY A 310 -4.50 -5.46 7.31
C GLY A 310 -5.33 -4.32 6.75
N ALA A 311 -5.73 -3.39 7.59
CA ALA A 311 -6.31 -2.10 7.22
C ALA A 311 -6.26 -1.13 8.41
N GLY A 312 -6.32 0.16 8.09
CA GLY A 312 -6.48 1.23 9.05
C GLY A 312 -7.90 1.81 9.06
N PHE A 313 -8.17 2.65 10.02
CA PHE A 313 -9.38 3.45 10.05
C PHE A 313 -9.20 4.69 10.92
N ASN A 314 -9.44 5.86 10.35
CA ASN A 314 -9.52 7.09 11.11
C ASN A 314 -10.87 7.19 11.82
N GLY A 315 -10.88 7.13 13.16
CA GLY A 315 -12.12 7.12 13.95
C GLY A 315 -13.00 8.35 13.77
N THR A 316 -12.42 9.48 13.34
CA THR A 316 -13.19 10.68 13.01
C THR A 316 -14.08 10.50 11.77
N HIS A 317 -13.75 9.52 10.93
CA HIS A 317 -14.48 9.17 9.69
C HIS A 317 -15.62 8.18 9.90
N ARG A 318 -15.89 7.73 11.14
CA ARG A 318 -16.89 6.68 11.46
C ARG A 318 -18.28 6.88 10.85
N GLU A 319 -18.67 8.15 10.65
CA GLU A 319 -19.93 8.51 9.99
C GLU A 319 -19.69 8.94 8.53
N SER A 320 -18.64 9.71 8.29
CA SER A 320 -18.31 10.25 6.97
C SER A 320 -16.86 10.74 6.89
N ALA A 321 -16.11 10.29 5.89
CA ALA A 321 -14.79 10.85 5.57
C ALA A 321 -14.86 12.23 4.86
N ARG A 322 -16.06 12.63 4.40
CA ARG A 322 -16.30 13.95 3.81
C ARG A 322 -16.62 15.02 4.88
N GLU A 323 -17.27 14.58 5.94
CA GLU A 323 -17.69 15.42 7.07
C GLU A 323 -17.24 14.75 8.38
N PRO A 324 -15.91 14.65 8.60
CA PRO A 324 -15.36 14.01 9.77
C PRO A 324 -15.78 14.75 11.05
N LYS A 325 -15.87 14.00 12.16
CA LYS A 325 -16.25 14.52 13.47
C LYS A 325 -15.35 13.97 14.55
N ASP A 326 -14.94 14.79 15.48
CA ASP A 326 -14.24 14.35 16.68
C ASP A 326 -14.99 13.22 17.40
N ILE A 327 -14.25 12.34 18.01
CA ILE A 327 -14.75 11.26 18.84
C ILE A 327 -15.16 11.87 20.19
N GLU A 328 -16.30 11.44 20.74
CA GLU A 328 -16.64 11.76 22.14
C GLU A 328 -15.79 10.89 23.06
N PRO A 329 -14.88 11.47 23.88
CA PRO A 329 -13.97 10.71 24.71
C PRO A 329 -14.70 9.76 25.67
N GLY A 330 -14.28 8.49 25.67
CA GLY A 330 -14.83 7.45 26.54
C GLY A 330 -16.16 6.83 26.10
N VAL A 331 -16.81 7.37 25.08
CA VAL A 331 -18.09 6.85 24.57
C VAL A 331 -17.83 5.74 23.54
N PRO A 332 -18.38 4.53 23.75
CA PRO A 332 -18.26 3.44 22.78
C PRO A 332 -19.04 3.70 21.50
N PHE A 333 -18.46 3.30 20.37
CA PHE A 333 -19.11 3.34 19.05
C PHE A 333 -18.68 2.16 18.19
N PRO A 334 -19.53 1.74 17.22
CA PRO A 334 -19.19 0.68 16.30
C PRO A 334 -18.27 1.19 15.19
N LEU A 335 -17.29 0.36 14.78
CA LEU A 335 -16.49 0.50 13.58
C LEU A 335 -16.62 -0.74 12.71
N GLN A 336 -16.66 -0.54 11.41
CA GLN A 336 -16.46 -1.59 10.42
C GLN A 336 -15.22 -1.26 9.62
N ILE A 337 -14.21 -2.11 9.69
CA ILE A 337 -12.95 -1.99 8.95
C ILE A 337 -12.89 -3.15 7.97
N GLU A 338 -12.91 -2.85 6.68
CA GLU A 338 -12.70 -3.83 5.62
C GLU A 338 -11.19 -3.89 5.35
N MET A 339 -10.60 -5.09 5.56
CA MET A 339 -9.19 -5.30 5.26
C MET A 339 -8.99 -5.47 3.76
N HIS A 340 -7.77 -5.20 3.31
CA HIS A 340 -7.43 -5.28 1.91
C HIS A 340 -7.61 -6.67 1.32
N PHE A 341 -7.91 -6.72 0.03
CA PHE A 341 -8.18 -7.94 -0.73
C PHE A 341 -7.02 -8.91 -0.61
N THR A 342 -7.32 -10.17 -0.29
CA THR A 342 -6.30 -11.20 -0.03
C THR A 342 -6.75 -12.59 -0.45
N SER A 343 -5.78 -13.45 -0.70
CA SER A 343 -5.94 -14.91 -0.76
C SER A 343 -4.92 -15.56 0.16
N TRP A 344 -5.30 -16.59 0.88
CA TRP A 344 -4.37 -17.29 1.77
C TRP A 344 -4.87 -18.67 2.15
N VAL A 345 -3.96 -19.63 2.28
CA VAL A 345 -4.24 -20.92 2.89
C VAL A 345 -3.53 -21.00 4.23
N PHE A 346 -4.30 -20.94 5.32
CA PHE A 346 -3.81 -21.26 6.66
C PHE A 346 -3.64 -22.76 6.75
N SER A 347 -2.43 -23.22 7.02
CA SER A 347 -2.12 -24.65 7.08
C SER A 347 -2.63 -25.29 8.37
N ARG A 348 -2.95 -26.58 8.31
CA ARG A 348 -3.22 -27.39 9.50
C ARG A 348 -2.10 -27.25 10.53
N GLY A 349 -2.48 -27.07 11.80
CA GLY A 349 -1.53 -26.87 12.90
C GLY A 349 -1.11 -25.42 13.11
N HIS A 350 -1.36 -24.51 12.15
CA HIS A 350 -1.18 -23.08 12.32
C HIS A 350 -2.33 -22.46 13.10
N ARG A 351 -2.18 -21.20 13.52
CA ARG A 351 -3.23 -20.43 14.17
C ARG A 351 -3.56 -19.19 13.36
N ILE A 352 -4.80 -18.79 13.41
CA ILE A 352 -5.23 -17.49 12.89
C ILE A 352 -5.07 -16.48 14.01
N ARG A 353 -4.34 -15.39 13.75
CA ARG A 353 -4.17 -14.26 14.65
C ARG A 353 -4.93 -13.06 14.15
N PHE A 354 -5.72 -12.46 15.04
CA PHE A 354 -6.32 -11.15 14.83
C PHE A 354 -5.71 -10.15 15.83
N ALA A 355 -5.15 -9.06 15.31
CA ALA A 355 -4.53 -8.02 16.12
C ALA A 355 -5.22 -6.67 15.89
N VAL A 356 -5.41 -5.90 16.98
CA VAL A 356 -5.93 -4.53 16.96
C VAL A 356 -4.91 -3.61 17.60
N SER A 357 -4.46 -2.60 16.86
CA SER A 357 -3.53 -1.57 17.32
C SER A 357 -4.09 -0.16 17.11
N ASN A 358 -3.42 0.84 17.65
CA ASN A 358 -3.79 2.26 17.53
C ASN A 358 -2.67 3.12 16.97
N ALA A 359 -1.60 2.50 16.46
CA ALA A 359 -0.50 3.13 15.74
C ALA A 359 -0.01 2.22 14.61
N GLN A 360 0.51 2.81 13.54
CA GLN A 360 1.13 2.17 12.38
C GLN A 360 2.24 3.06 11.82
N TRP A 361 3.09 3.55 12.71
CA TRP A 361 4.20 4.43 12.34
C TRP A 361 5.40 3.64 11.81
N PRO A 362 6.16 4.16 10.82
CA PRO A 362 6.03 5.45 10.18
C PRO A 362 5.08 5.46 8.98
N MET A 363 4.54 4.31 8.54
CA MET A 363 3.65 4.23 7.37
C MET A 363 2.50 5.24 7.45
N MET A 364 1.86 5.33 8.62
CA MET A 364 0.78 6.28 8.90
C MET A 364 1.23 7.36 9.87
N TRP A 365 0.83 8.61 9.60
CA TRP A 365 1.13 9.72 10.47
C TRP A 365 0.43 9.58 11.82
N PRO A 366 1.12 9.79 12.95
CA PRO A 366 0.53 9.64 14.30
C PRO A 366 -0.58 10.67 14.57
N THR A 367 -1.62 10.24 15.29
CA THR A 367 -2.57 11.20 15.86
C THR A 367 -1.86 12.06 16.92
N PRO A 368 -2.26 13.34 17.11
CA PRO A 368 -1.50 14.24 17.96
C PRO A 368 -1.72 14.06 19.47
N TYR A 369 -2.65 13.19 19.88
CA TYR A 369 -3.05 13.04 21.27
C TYR A 369 -2.49 11.77 21.91
N LEU A 370 -1.96 11.88 23.12
CA LEU A 370 -1.76 10.71 23.97
C LEU A 370 -3.12 10.17 24.39
N MET A 371 -3.30 8.86 24.34
CA MET A 371 -4.59 8.23 24.61
C MET A 371 -4.49 6.78 25.05
N THR A 372 -5.61 6.26 25.52
CA THR A 372 -5.90 4.84 25.66
C THR A 372 -7.11 4.52 24.79
N THR A 373 -6.98 3.57 23.90
CA THR A 373 -8.12 2.99 23.18
C THR A 373 -8.65 1.78 23.94
N THR A 374 -9.95 1.53 23.82
CA THR A 374 -10.60 0.37 24.43
C THR A 374 -11.33 -0.43 23.35
N LEU A 375 -11.10 -1.73 23.33
CA LEU A 375 -11.87 -2.70 22.55
C LEU A 375 -12.89 -3.35 23.46
N HIS A 376 -14.18 -3.16 23.19
CA HIS A 376 -15.27 -3.76 23.94
C HIS A 376 -15.62 -5.11 23.32
N LEU A 377 -15.39 -6.19 24.07
CA LEU A 377 -15.63 -7.56 23.64
C LEU A 377 -17.10 -7.95 23.81
N GLY A 378 -17.51 -9.00 23.12
CA GLY A 378 -18.88 -9.53 23.09
C GLY A 378 -19.34 -9.73 21.64
N GLY A 379 -20.63 -10.02 21.44
CA GLY A 379 -21.17 -10.34 20.12
C GLY A 379 -21.08 -9.24 19.07
N GLY A 380 -20.86 -7.98 19.48
CA GLY A 380 -20.63 -6.83 18.60
C GLY A 380 -19.23 -6.77 17.99
N THR A 381 -18.24 -7.38 18.63
CA THR A 381 -16.84 -7.37 18.21
C THR A 381 -16.44 -8.72 17.64
N ARG A 382 -16.12 -8.76 16.35
CA ARG A 382 -15.73 -9.99 15.63
C ARG A 382 -14.97 -9.68 14.35
N VAL A 383 -14.22 -10.67 13.86
CA VAL A 383 -13.65 -10.66 12.51
C VAL A 383 -14.40 -11.65 11.63
N LEU A 384 -14.71 -11.25 10.41
CA LEU A 384 -15.34 -12.08 9.39
C LEU A 384 -14.28 -12.48 8.37
N LEU A 385 -14.08 -13.78 8.19
CA LEU A 385 -13.12 -14.33 7.23
C LEU A 385 -13.88 -14.85 6.02
N PRO A 386 -13.55 -14.39 4.78
CA PRO A 386 -14.17 -14.86 3.55
C PRO A 386 -13.65 -16.26 3.18
N THR A 387 -14.16 -17.29 3.83
CA THR A 387 -13.70 -18.66 3.65
C THR A 387 -14.21 -19.27 2.34
N VAL A 388 -13.34 -20.07 1.71
CA VAL A 388 -13.62 -20.76 0.46
C VAL A 388 -13.50 -22.25 0.66
N PRO A 389 -14.53 -23.05 0.33
CA PRO A 389 -14.40 -24.50 0.33
C PRO A 389 -13.31 -24.95 -0.67
N PHE A 390 -12.45 -25.87 -0.24
CA PHE A 390 -11.49 -26.50 -1.15
C PHE A 390 -12.23 -27.20 -2.28
N GLU A 391 -11.96 -26.80 -3.50
CA GLU A 391 -12.62 -27.31 -4.68
C GLU A 391 -11.64 -27.35 -5.86
N LYS A 392 -11.59 -28.47 -6.57
CA LYS A 392 -10.76 -28.55 -7.77
C LYS A 392 -11.31 -27.64 -8.85
N ARG A 393 -10.54 -26.65 -9.24
CA ARG A 393 -10.86 -25.66 -10.27
C ARG A 393 -9.98 -25.79 -11.50
N ARG A 394 -10.48 -25.34 -12.66
CA ARG A 394 -9.69 -25.17 -13.87
C ARG A 394 -8.56 -24.19 -13.58
N ARG A 395 -7.35 -24.54 -14.02
CA ARG A 395 -6.17 -23.67 -13.91
C ARG A 395 -5.92 -22.94 -15.24
N PRO A 396 -5.50 -21.66 -15.19
CA PRO A 396 -4.93 -21.03 -16.37
C PRO A 396 -3.61 -21.72 -16.77
N GLU A 397 -3.35 -21.74 -18.06
CA GLU A 397 -2.08 -22.25 -18.61
C GLU A 397 -1.26 -21.05 -19.10
N PHE A 398 -0.70 -20.29 -18.15
CA PHE A 398 0.17 -19.18 -18.48
C PHE A 398 1.56 -19.64 -18.87
N GLN A 399 2.15 -18.95 -19.85
CA GLN A 399 3.54 -19.21 -20.23
C GLN A 399 4.49 -18.60 -19.18
N PRO A 400 5.64 -19.23 -18.90
CA PRO A 400 6.68 -18.62 -18.07
C PRO A 400 7.21 -17.35 -18.72
N PRO A 401 7.80 -16.42 -17.93
CA PRO A 401 8.36 -15.19 -18.47
C PRO A 401 9.39 -15.45 -19.57
N GLU A 402 9.27 -14.74 -20.67
CA GLU A 402 10.27 -14.74 -21.73
C GLU A 402 11.33 -13.67 -21.44
N PRO A 403 12.63 -13.99 -21.55
CA PRO A 403 13.67 -13.00 -21.43
C PRO A 403 13.45 -11.87 -22.46
N GLY A 404 13.30 -10.65 -21.99
CA GLY A 404 13.24 -9.50 -22.88
C GLY A 404 14.55 -9.31 -23.66
N PRO A 405 14.52 -8.71 -24.85
CA PRO A 405 15.75 -8.37 -25.54
C PRO A 405 16.57 -7.40 -24.67
N ARG A 406 17.84 -7.73 -24.44
CA ARG A 406 18.74 -6.78 -23.80
C ARG A 406 18.90 -5.57 -24.72
N LEU A 407 18.53 -4.40 -24.24
CA LEU A 407 18.72 -3.16 -24.99
C LEU A 407 20.23 -2.85 -25.03
N PRO A 408 20.83 -2.69 -26.21
CA PRO A 408 22.25 -2.41 -26.32
C PRO A 408 22.64 -1.14 -25.55
N GLY A 409 23.68 -1.23 -24.72
CA GLY A 409 24.19 -0.10 -23.94
C GLY A 409 23.41 0.21 -22.67
N PHE A 410 22.37 -0.59 -22.32
CA PHE A 410 21.71 -0.51 -21.02
C PHE A 410 22.27 -1.56 -20.06
N GLU A 411 22.66 -1.12 -18.87
CA GLU A 411 23.19 -1.96 -17.82
C GLU A 411 22.75 -1.44 -16.46
N ARG A 412 22.11 -2.28 -15.63
CA ARG A 412 21.88 -1.96 -14.21
C ARG A 412 23.22 -2.00 -13.47
N LEU A 413 23.44 -1.04 -12.60
CA LEU A 413 24.65 -0.97 -11.77
C LEU A 413 24.43 -1.75 -10.47
N GLU A 414 25.50 -2.36 -9.92
CA GLU A 414 25.46 -3.20 -8.71
C GLU A 414 25.08 -2.46 -7.41
N GLU A 415 24.85 -1.15 -7.48
CA GLU A 415 24.52 -0.30 -6.33
C GLU A 415 23.01 -0.28 -6.01
N GLU A 416 22.19 -0.96 -6.80
CA GLU A 416 20.74 -0.96 -6.62
C GLU A 416 20.34 -1.65 -5.31
N THR A 417 19.44 -1.02 -4.55
CA THR A 417 18.88 -1.61 -3.34
C THR A 417 17.82 -2.64 -3.76
N PRO A 418 17.93 -3.94 -3.36
CA PRO A 418 17.09 -5.01 -3.91
C PRO A 418 15.60 -4.83 -3.64
N SER A 419 15.21 -4.34 -2.46
CA SER A 419 13.82 -4.22 -2.03
C SER A 419 13.41 -2.79 -1.69
N GLY A 420 14.07 -1.80 -2.28
CA GLY A 420 13.81 -0.41 -1.96
C GLY A 420 13.99 -0.12 -0.46
N TYR A 421 12.97 0.42 0.17
CA TYR A 421 13.06 0.84 1.58
C TYR A 421 12.92 -0.31 2.60
N GLY A 422 12.47 -1.48 2.21
CA GLY A 422 12.16 -2.59 3.12
C GLY A 422 13.38 -3.15 3.86
N GLU A 423 14.50 -3.34 3.17
CA GLU A 423 15.69 -3.98 3.73
C GLU A 423 16.68 -3.04 4.41
N VAL A 424 16.68 -1.77 4.05
CA VAL A 424 17.71 -0.80 4.49
C VAL A 424 17.21 0.14 5.58
N SER A 425 16.25 -0.30 6.36
CA SER A 425 15.69 0.46 7.48
C SER A 425 16.50 0.24 8.75
N SER A 426 16.76 1.31 9.48
CA SER A 426 17.25 1.24 10.85
C SER A 426 16.26 1.87 11.81
N ILE A 427 16.08 1.23 12.99
CA ILE A 427 15.13 1.66 14.02
C ILE A 427 15.89 1.96 15.30
N GLU A 428 15.78 3.18 15.80
CA GLU A 428 16.33 3.61 17.06
C GLU A 428 15.19 4.04 17.99
N ARG A 429 15.18 3.54 19.23
CA ARG A 429 14.20 3.93 20.26
C ARG A 429 14.92 4.28 21.56
N ASN A 430 14.53 5.38 22.18
CA ASN A 430 15.03 5.79 23.48
C ASN A 430 13.89 5.81 24.50
N PRO A 431 13.73 4.73 25.32
CA PRO A 431 12.63 4.63 26.29
C PRO A 431 12.62 5.73 27.35
N ARG A 432 13.78 6.33 27.65
CA ARG A 432 13.89 7.40 28.66
C ARG A 432 13.29 8.71 28.14
N THR A 433 13.57 9.08 26.90
CA THR A 433 13.07 10.31 26.29
C THR A 433 11.74 10.12 25.55
N GLY A 434 11.43 8.89 25.14
CA GLY A 434 10.30 8.56 24.27
C GLY A 434 10.59 8.75 22.79
N ALA A 435 11.78 9.22 22.42
CA ALA A 435 12.15 9.48 21.04
C ALA A 435 12.31 8.17 20.24
N ALA A 436 11.77 8.14 19.04
CA ALA A 436 11.95 7.07 18.08
C ALA A 436 12.36 7.66 16.72
N LYS A 437 13.24 6.93 16.01
CA LYS A 437 13.76 7.32 14.71
C LYS A 437 13.85 6.10 13.80
N VAL A 438 13.40 6.25 12.57
CA VAL A 438 13.56 5.27 11.49
C VAL A 438 14.29 5.93 10.33
N VAL A 439 15.29 5.26 9.79
CA VAL A 439 16.03 5.72 8.61
C VAL A 439 15.92 4.66 7.52
N ALA A 440 15.46 5.06 6.36
CA ALA A 440 15.43 4.23 5.16
C ALA A 440 16.30 4.86 4.07
N THR A 441 17.03 4.04 3.33
CA THR A 441 17.87 4.47 2.22
C THR A 441 17.56 3.63 1.00
N ASN A 442 17.42 4.29 -0.15
CA ASN A 442 17.27 3.66 -1.45
C ASN A 442 18.30 4.23 -2.40
N GLN A 443 18.97 3.39 -3.21
CA GLN A 443 19.97 3.82 -4.17
C GLN A 443 20.03 2.86 -5.35
N GLY A 444 20.43 3.38 -6.49
CA GLY A 444 20.61 2.58 -7.68
C GLY A 444 21.23 3.38 -8.82
N GLY A 445 21.41 2.73 -9.94
CA GLY A 445 21.93 3.37 -11.12
C GLY A 445 21.77 2.55 -12.38
N VAL A 446 21.77 3.24 -13.51
CA VAL A 446 21.68 2.63 -14.84
C VAL A 446 22.72 3.30 -15.74
N ARG A 447 23.47 2.47 -16.47
CA ARG A 447 24.23 2.92 -17.62
C ARG A 447 23.32 2.87 -18.86
N HIS A 448 23.29 3.97 -19.58
CA HIS A 448 22.56 4.14 -20.83
C HIS A 448 23.54 4.35 -21.99
N PRO A 449 23.12 4.17 -23.26
CA PRO A 449 23.97 4.46 -24.41
C PRO A 449 24.53 5.88 -24.46
N TRP A 450 23.88 6.83 -23.78
CA TRP A 450 24.21 8.26 -23.77
C TRP A 450 24.89 8.75 -22.49
N GLY A 451 24.98 7.93 -21.44
CA GLY A 451 25.57 8.35 -20.17
C GLY A 451 25.21 7.43 -19.02
N THR A 452 25.54 7.84 -17.81
CA THR A 452 25.27 7.08 -16.59
C THR A 452 24.38 7.89 -15.67
N GLU A 453 23.34 7.24 -15.14
CA GLU A 453 22.45 7.80 -14.12
C GLU A 453 22.64 7.04 -12.81
N ARG A 454 22.75 7.77 -11.69
CA ARG A 454 22.77 7.24 -10.34
C ARG A 454 21.89 8.05 -9.44
N TYR A 455 21.19 7.38 -8.52
CA TYR A 455 20.41 8.07 -7.50
C TYR A 455 20.70 7.51 -6.11
N ARG A 456 20.50 8.37 -5.12
CA ARG A 456 20.46 7.99 -3.70
C ARG A 456 19.42 8.83 -3.00
N GLU A 457 18.56 8.15 -2.24
CA GLU A 457 17.54 8.75 -1.39
C GLU A 457 17.73 8.28 0.05
N THR A 458 17.56 9.18 0.99
CA THR A 458 17.53 8.85 2.42
C THR A 458 16.34 9.56 3.05
N ILE A 459 15.52 8.81 3.76
CA ILE A 459 14.35 9.31 4.47
C ILE A 459 14.51 8.99 5.94
N THR A 460 14.30 10.00 6.78
CA THR A 460 14.33 9.88 8.24
C THR A 460 13.00 10.28 8.82
N HIS A 461 12.36 9.35 9.52
CA HIS A 461 11.14 9.59 10.30
C HIS A 461 11.49 9.69 11.77
N GLU A 462 10.93 10.68 12.46
CA GLU A 462 11.10 10.88 13.90
C GLU A 462 9.75 11.15 14.56
N THR A 463 9.50 10.50 15.71
CA THR A 463 8.32 10.74 16.55
C THR A 463 8.68 10.61 18.03
N ASN A 464 7.74 10.94 18.91
CA ASN A 464 7.97 10.87 20.34
C ASN A 464 6.76 10.26 21.08
N ASP A 465 6.99 9.17 21.79
CA ASP A 465 5.94 8.45 22.55
C ASP A 465 5.35 9.27 23.72
N LYS A 466 5.94 10.42 24.06
CA LYS A 466 5.43 11.35 25.08
C LYS A 466 4.79 12.60 24.49
N ASN A 467 5.03 12.87 23.19
CA ASN A 467 4.46 14.00 22.47
C ASN A 467 4.27 13.64 20.96
N PRO A 468 3.26 12.85 20.62
CA PRO A 468 3.02 12.41 19.25
C PRO A 468 2.69 13.55 18.27
N ALA A 469 2.29 14.70 18.77
CA ALA A 469 2.03 15.88 17.93
C ALA A 469 3.30 16.33 17.20
N GLU A 470 4.47 16.22 17.86
CA GLU A 470 5.78 16.55 17.27
C GLU A 470 6.35 15.35 16.52
N THR A 471 5.89 15.15 15.30
CA THR A 471 6.38 14.13 14.37
C THR A 471 7.00 14.81 13.15
N SER A 472 8.06 14.21 12.60
CA SER A 472 8.71 14.74 11.40
C SER A 472 9.18 13.67 10.44
N MET A 473 9.23 14.04 9.16
CA MET A 473 9.89 13.33 8.08
C MET A 473 10.88 14.27 7.42
N ARG A 474 12.14 13.83 7.30
CA ARG A 474 13.19 14.51 6.54
C ARG A 474 13.60 13.62 5.39
N GLY A 475 13.64 14.17 4.19
CA GLY A 475 14.09 13.46 3.01
C GLY A 475 15.22 14.20 2.31
N SER A 476 16.19 13.45 1.76
CA SER A 476 17.17 13.94 0.81
C SER A 476 17.24 13.00 -0.39
N HIS A 477 17.12 13.53 -1.58
CA HIS A 477 17.28 12.77 -2.82
C HIS A 477 18.31 13.46 -3.70
N ARG A 478 19.24 12.68 -4.22
CA ARG A 478 20.28 13.16 -5.13
C ARG A 478 20.37 12.25 -6.34
N MET A 479 20.22 12.83 -7.52
CA MET A 479 20.34 12.15 -8.78
C MET A 479 21.46 12.78 -9.59
N VAL A 480 22.36 11.95 -10.11
CA VAL A 480 23.51 12.35 -10.93
C VAL A 480 23.37 11.75 -12.31
N VAL A 481 23.47 12.59 -13.34
CA VAL A 481 23.52 12.18 -14.73
C VAL A 481 24.86 12.61 -15.33
N GLU A 482 25.68 11.63 -15.67
CA GLU A 482 26.98 11.82 -16.29
C GLU A 482 26.86 11.62 -17.79
N LEU A 483 27.04 12.71 -18.56
CA LEU A 483 27.04 12.73 -20.02
C LEU A 483 28.46 13.04 -20.52
N GLU A 484 28.71 12.89 -21.81
CA GLU A 484 29.99 13.30 -22.41
C GLU A 484 30.25 14.81 -22.19
N GLY A 485 31.27 15.13 -21.42
CA GLY A 485 31.67 16.51 -21.09
C GLY A 485 30.70 17.30 -20.20
N ARG A 486 29.67 16.66 -19.64
CA ARG A 486 28.63 17.32 -18.85
C ARG A 486 28.13 16.45 -17.72
N THR A 487 28.14 16.96 -16.51
CA THR A 487 27.53 16.30 -15.34
C THR A 487 26.39 17.17 -14.81
N LEU A 488 25.21 16.58 -14.70
CA LEU A 488 24.04 17.21 -14.11
C LEU A 488 23.71 16.54 -12.77
N VAL A 489 23.36 17.37 -11.79
CA VAL A 489 22.94 16.88 -10.47
C VAL A 489 21.63 17.54 -10.10
N TRP A 490 20.61 16.74 -9.84
CA TRP A 490 19.37 17.19 -9.21
C TRP A 490 19.37 16.77 -7.75
N GLU A 491 19.02 17.71 -6.89
CA GLU A 491 18.90 17.48 -5.44
C GLU A 491 17.53 17.93 -4.97
N GLY A 492 16.92 17.12 -4.10
CA GLY A 492 15.69 17.41 -3.37
C GLY A 492 15.94 17.32 -1.87
N GLU A 493 15.48 18.29 -1.10
CA GLU A 493 15.51 18.28 0.35
C GLU A 493 14.10 18.58 0.88
N LEU A 494 13.54 17.65 1.66
CA LEU A 494 12.21 17.76 2.25
C LEU A 494 12.28 17.82 3.77
N LEU A 495 11.50 18.72 4.35
CA LEU A 495 11.11 18.68 5.74
C LEU A 495 9.58 18.77 5.81
N PHE A 496 8.95 17.71 6.29
CA PHE A 496 7.55 17.68 6.66
C PHE A 496 7.43 17.36 8.14
N ARG A 497 6.80 18.22 8.92
CA ARG A 497 6.65 18.07 10.36
C ARG A 497 5.28 18.52 10.81
N SER A 498 4.86 18.11 12.00
CA SER A 498 3.60 18.54 12.61
C SER A 498 3.79 19.07 14.03
N ASP A 499 2.78 19.78 14.48
CA ASP A 499 2.44 20.01 15.88
C ASP A 499 0.99 19.57 16.15
N LEU A 500 0.36 20.09 17.18
CA LEU A 500 -1.01 19.74 17.57
C LEU A 500 -2.06 20.16 16.51
N GLU A 501 -1.83 21.28 15.83
CA GLU A 501 -2.82 21.96 14.99
C GLU A 501 -2.45 22.02 13.50
N GLU A 502 -1.16 21.92 13.19
CA GLU A 502 -0.67 22.20 11.84
C GLU A 502 0.38 21.19 11.37
N PHE A 503 0.47 21.06 10.05
CA PHE A 503 1.61 20.49 9.33
C PHE A 503 2.43 21.60 8.70
N PHE A 504 3.75 21.48 8.74
CA PHE A 504 4.70 22.41 8.14
C PHE A 504 5.49 21.66 7.07
N TYR A 505 5.44 22.20 5.88
CA TYR A 505 6.09 21.63 4.70
C TYR A 505 7.15 22.58 4.18
N THR A 506 8.36 22.11 3.93
CA THR A 506 9.42 22.84 3.24
C THR A 506 10.13 21.89 2.29
N TYR A 507 10.22 22.27 1.03
CA TYR A 507 10.90 21.49 0.01
C TYR A 507 11.79 22.39 -0.86
N THR A 508 13.03 21.97 -1.09
CA THR A 508 14.01 22.67 -1.93
C THR A 508 14.48 21.77 -3.04
N ARG A 509 14.42 22.25 -4.28
CA ARG A 509 15.07 21.64 -5.45
C ARG A 509 16.29 22.43 -5.84
N ARG A 510 17.38 21.74 -6.22
CA ARG A 510 18.59 22.29 -6.82
C ARG A 510 18.94 21.56 -8.09
N LEU A 511 19.46 22.29 -9.05
CA LEU A 511 20.10 21.77 -10.25
C LEU A 511 21.51 22.34 -10.33
N LEU A 512 22.48 21.44 -10.44
CA LEU A 512 23.88 21.81 -10.67
C LEU A 512 24.32 21.26 -12.04
N GLU A 513 25.16 22.01 -12.74
CA GLU A 513 25.85 21.57 -13.95
C GLU A 513 27.35 21.74 -13.78
N ASN A 514 28.10 20.66 -13.94
CA ASN A 514 29.55 20.61 -13.72
C ASN A 514 29.96 21.19 -12.36
N GLY A 515 29.15 20.97 -11.33
CA GLY A 515 29.36 21.45 -9.97
C GLY A 515 28.90 22.90 -9.71
N ALA A 516 28.51 23.65 -10.74
CA ALA A 516 27.99 25.01 -10.57
C ALA A 516 26.47 24.99 -10.39
N LEU A 517 25.97 25.76 -9.43
CA LEU A 517 24.52 25.91 -9.22
C LEU A 517 23.87 26.64 -10.41
N VAL A 518 22.94 25.99 -11.07
CA VAL A 518 22.18 26.54 -12.20
C VAL A 518 20.82 27.10 -11.75
N ARG A 519 20.13 26.36 -10.89
CA ARG A 519 18.80 26.74 -10.42
C ARG A 519 18.57 26.21 -9.02
N GLU A 520 17.94 27.02 -8.18
CA GLU A 520 17.41 26.62 -6.87
C GLU A 520 16.01 27.18 -6.69
N LYS A 521 15.12 26.38 -6.08
CA LYS A 521 13.79 26.84 -5.71
C LYS A 521 13.32 26.16 -4.43
N THR A 522 12.73 26.95 -3.54
CA THR A 522 12.16 26.48 -2.28
C THR A 522 10.67 26.81 -2.22
N TRP A 523 9.89 25.88 -1.73
CA TRP A 523 8.49 26.05 -1.39
C TRP A 523 8.29 25.77 0.09
N SER A 524 7.44 26.55 0.72
CA SER A 524 7.01 26.33 2.09
C SER A 524 5.49 26.51 2.21
N ASP A 525 4.89 25.74 3.10
CA ASP A 525 3.46 25.80 3.36
C ASP A 525 3.17 25.44 4.82
N THR A 526 2.11 26.04 5.36
CA THR A 526 1.51 25.67 6.64
C THR A 526 0.10 25.16 6.37
N ILE A 527 -0.19 23.94 6.80
CA ILE A 527 -1.40 23.21 6.45
C ILE A 527 -2.10 22.82 7.74
N PRO A 528 -3.33 23.32 8.02
CA PRO A 528 -4.07 22.89 9.20
C PRO A 528 -4.29 21.38 9.23
N ARG A 529 -4.17 20.76 10.41
CA ARG A 529 -4.55 19.36 10.64
C ARG A 529 -6.06 19.24 10.66
N ASP A 530 -6.62 18.66 9.62
CA ASP A 530 -8.05 18.52 9.44
C ASP A 530 -8.51 17.11 9.79
N PHE A 531 -8.63 16.81 11.08
CA PHE A 531 -9.00 15.50 11.65
C PHE A 531 -7.98 14.36 11.39
N GLN A 532 -6.74 14.71 11.05
CA GLN A 532 -5.64 13.74 10.92
C GLN A 532 -4.75 13.73 12.16
#